data_31d86a373a0ace1a0cefe118ed508b1e
#
_entry.id   31d86a373a0ace1a0cefe118ed508b1e
#
_cell.length_a   1.000
_cell.length_b   1.000
_cell.length_c   1.000
_cell.angle_alpha   90.00
_cell.angle_beta   90.00
_cell.angle_gamma   90.00
#
_symmetry.space_group_name_H-M   'P 1'
#
loop_
_entity.id
_entity.type
_entity.pdbx_description
1 polymer ?
#
loop_
_entity_poly.entity_id
_entity_poly.type
_entity_poly.pdbx_seq_one_letter_code
_entity_poly.pdbx_strand_id
1 'polypeptide(L)'
;MKRVLLLVVVLIMVGCDSSSTSSSQPENSSWVFVANEGDFFGNNGYVSMIDEFGNQFDSEVLGDVVQALAVYENKLIVSVNNSQKLIVFDITESGISNAQEILTDGMSPRELIVIDDKLYFGAWDPDYNVYQTTPGFLKVLNLENFEIESTIDVGIMPEGMLYNSNYLWVANSGESTVNKIDIYTNSIVETVEVGSGPQNLVSSNGDIFISRRFYDENWAEFHGSSKISGDQVTSITYSSGVICGGSVLSFNDQVYRSFDGGIAPLQEDLNLNESARIGSYNQGNVYHVEII
;
A
#
# COMPACT_ATOMS: atom_id res chain seq x y z
N MET A 1 -19.18 29.58 -6.80
CA MET A 1 -18.22 29.20 -5.74
C MET A 1 -19.02 28.44 -4.67
N LYS A 2 -19.00 27.10 -4.70
CA LYS A 2 -19.58 26.25 -3.66
C LYS A 2 -18.41 25.69 -2.83
N ARG A 3 -18.36 26.07 -1.57
CA ARG A 3 -17.35 25.58 -0.63
C ARG A 3 -17.73 24.15 -0.26
N VAL A 4 -16.86 23.21 -0.52
CA VAL A 4 -16.92 21.84 0.01
C VAL A 4 -16.41 21.91 1.45
N LEU A 5 -17.27 21.55 2.40
CA LEU A 5 -16.96 21.47 3.81
C LEU A 5 -16.39 20.08 4.08
N LEU A 6 -15.09 20.00 4.26
CA LEU A 6 -14.42 18.79 4.70
C LEU A 6 -14.64 18.66 6.21
N LEU A 7 -15.33 17.62 6.66
CA LEU A 7 -15.57 17.36 8.07
C LEU A 7 -14.40 16.53 8.62
N VAL A 8 -13.49 17.20 9.31
CA VAL A 8 -12.40 16.52 10.05
C VAL A 8 -12.93 16.16 11.43
N VAL A 9 -13.00 14.86 11.73
CA VAL A 9 -13.33 14.37 13.08
C VAL A 9 -12.03 14.22 13.86
N VAL A 10 -11.77 15.16 14.77
CA VAL A 10 -10.66 15.08 15.74
C VAL A 10 -11.14 14.31 16.97
N LEU A 11 -10.58 13.13 17.22
CA LEU A 11 -10.79 12.40 18.47
C LEU A 11 -9.83 12.93 19.54
N ILE A 12 -10.39 13.72 20.49
CA ILE A 12 -9.62 14.17 21.66
C ILE A 12 -9.75 13.11 22.76
N MET A 13 -8.67 12.42 23.07
CA MET A 13 -8.57 11.58 24.26
C MET A 13 -8.01 12.42 25.41
N VAL A 14 -8.85 12.69 26.40
CA VAL A 14 -8.44 13.35 27.66
C VAL A 14 -7.96 12.26 28.64
N GLY A 15 -6.67 12.16 28.86
CA GLY A 15 -6.07 11.33 29.90
C GLY A 15 -5.60 12.20 31.06
N CYS A 16 -6.00 11.82 32.28
CA CYS A 16 -5.66 12.52 33.53
C CYS A 16 -4.19 12.36 33.95
N ASP A 17 -3.70 13.44 34.42
CA ASP A 17 -2.41 13.82 35.00
C ASP A 17 -1.93 12.94 36.16
N SER A 18 -0.65 12.59 36.16
CA SER A 18 0.18 12.51 37.35
C SER A 18 1.66 12.71 37.01
N SER A 19 2.20 13.75 37.61
CA SER A 19 3.53 14.34 37.53
C SER A 19 4.71 13.37 37.55
N SER A 20 5.63 13.50 36.54
CA SER A 20 7.07 13.62 36.80
C SER A 20 7.88 13.83 35.50
N THR A 21 8.75 14.83 35.53
CA THR A 21 9.94 15.12 34.69
C THR A 21 9.73 15.25 33.19
N SER A 22 9.81 16.48 32.74
CA SER A 22 9.83 16.95 31.35
C SER A 22 10.92 16.30 30.50
N SER A 23 10.55 15.34 29.68
CA SER A 23 11.02 15.25 28.32
C SER A 23 9.93 15.92 27.48
N SER A 24 10.22 17.05 26.86
CA SER A 24 9.32 17.67 25.89
C SER A 24 9.07 16.68 24.77
N GLN A 25 7.93 15.98 24.82
CA GLN A 25 7.40 15.40 23.60
C GLN A 25 7.09 16.58 22.66
N PRO A 26 7.45 16.52 21.39
CA PRO A 26 7.07 17.53 20.43
C PRO A 26 5.55 17.62 20.39
N GLU A 27 5.04 18.85 20.46
CA GLU A 27 3.60 19.12 20.24
C GLU A 27 3.25 18.59 18.85
N ASN A 28 2.15 17.84 18.74
CA ASN A 28 1.67 17.10 17.57
C ASN A 28 1.65 17.96 16.31
N SER A 29 2.70 17.95 15.52
CA SER A 29 2.61 18.31 14.12
C SER A 29 2.06 17.10 13.37
N SER A 30 0.83 17.23 12.84
CA SER A 30 0.23 16.19 12.01
C SER A 30 0.68 16.41 10.58
N TRP A 31 1.40 15.45 10.01
CA TRP A 31 1.83 15.44 8.63
C TRP A 31 1.05 14.41 7.80
N VAL A 32 0.68 14.77 6.58
CA VAL A 32 0.29 13.83 5.54
C VAL A 32 1.46 13.70 4.57
N PHE A 33 1.91 12.49 4.34
CA PHE A 33 2.98 12.18 3.40
C PHE A 33 2.40 11.59 2.12
N VAL A 34 2.90 12.05 0.97
CA VAL A 34 2.48 11.59 -0.35
C VAL A 34 3.70 11.15 -1.14
N ALA A 35 3.73 9.89 -1.58
CA ALA A 35 4.73 9.38 -2.50
C ALA A 35 4.46 9.94 -3.91
N ASN A 36 5.44 10.61 -4.48
CA ASN A 36 5.43 11.03 -5.88
C ASN A 36 6.41 10.15 -6.62
N GLU A 37 5.86 9.23 -7.41
CA GLU A 37 6.61 8.18 -8.09
C GLU A 37 7.69 8.74 -9.01
N GLY A 38 7.39 9.85 -9.68
CA GLY A 38 8.25 10.39 -10.74
C GLY A 38 8.08 9.65 -12.07
N ASP A 39 8.97 9.94 -13.00
CA ASP A 39 9.02 9.26 -14.28
C ASP A 39 9.84 7.97 -14.14
N PHE A 40 9.36 6.88 -14.72
CA PHE A 40 10.10 5.61 -14.75
C PHE A 40 11.43 5.79 -15.51
N PHE A 41 12.54 5.46 -14.89
CA PHE A 41 13.92 5.79 -15.27
C PHE A 41 14.26 7.30 -15.24
N GLY A 42 13.38 8.14 -14.68
CA GLY A 42 13.59 9.58 -14.55
C GLY A 42 14.47 9.96 -13.38
N ASN A 43 14.62 9.10 -12.39
CA ASN A 43 15.34 9.35 -11.14
C ASN A 43 14.91 10.69 -10.50
N ASN A 44 13.60 10.93 -10.43
CA ASN A 44 13.00 12.18 -9.99
C ASN A 44 11.84 11.99 -9.02
N GLY A 45 11.72 10.80 -8.40
CA GLY A 45 10.74 10.53 -7.35
C GLY A 45 11.05 11.28 -6.05
N TYR A 46 10.02 11.71 -5.33
CA TYR A 46 10.14 12.48 -4.09
C TYR A 46 8.93 12.28 -3.19
N VAL A 47 8.98 12.80 -1.97
CA VAL A 47 7.85 12.80 -1.01
C VAL A 47 7.34 14.23 -0.84
N SER A 48 6.03 14.42 -1.00
CA SER A 48 5.35 15.64 -0.55
C SER A 48 4.89 15.48 0.89
N MET A 49 4.99 16.54 1.67
CA MET A 49 4.55 16.66 3.04
C MET A 49 3.50 17.76 3.13
N ILE A 50 2.37 17.47 3.75
CA ILE A 50 1.29 18.43 3.93
C ILE A 50 1.07 18.59 5.43
N ASP A 51 1.18 19.82 5.93
CA ASP A 51 0.97 20.13 7.34
C ASP A 51 -0.53 20.24 7.70
N GLU A 52 -0.84 20.40 8.99
CA GLU A 52 -2.21 20.56 9.49
C GLU A 52 -2.95 21.79 8.94
N PHE A 53 -2.23 22.75 8.37
CA PHE A 53 -2.79 23.95 7.74
C PHE A 53 -3.01 23.77 6.23
N GLY A 54 -2.58 22.64 5.66
CA GLY A 54 -2.66 22.36 4.22
C GLY A 54 -1.52 22.98 3.42
N ASN A 55 -0.43 23.43 4.05
CA ASN A 55 0.76 23.87 3.32
C ASN A 55 1.54 22.63 2.85
N GLN A 56 1.95 22.66 1.59
CA GLN A 56 2.72 21.58 0.98
C GLN A 56 4.20 21.95 0.93
N PHE A 57 5.03 20.96 1.26
CA PHE A 57 6.48 20.98 1.16
C PHE A 57 6.94 19.72 0.45
N ASP A 58 8.01 19.80 -0.33
CA ASP A 58 8.54 18.63 -1.03
C ASP A 58 9.94 18.30 -0.50
N SER A 59 10.24 17.01 -0.44
CA SER A 59 11.60 16.54 -0.15
C SER A 59 12.54 16.84 -1.32
N GLU A 60 13.85 16.66 -1.11
CA GLU A 60 14.77 16.47 -2.22
C GLU A 60 14.37 15.21 -3.02
N VAL A 61 14.92 15.08 -4.22
CA VAL A 61 14.76 13.87 -5.05
C VAL A 61 15.39 12.68 -4.34
N LEU A 62 14.62 11.60 -4.17
CA LEU A 62 15.02 10.41 -3.42
C LEU A 62 15.58 9.30 -4.33
N GLY A 63 15.18 9.28 -5.59
CA GLY A 63 15.62 8.28 -6.55
C GLY A 63 14.59 7.98 -7.63
N ASP A 64 14.70 6.81 -8.23
CA ASP A 64 13.83 6.36 -9.29
C ASP A 64 12.69 5.51 -8.72
N VAL A 65 11.46 5.98 -8.92
CA VAL A 65 10.20 5.38 -8.50
C VAL A 65 10.03 5.30 -6.97
N VAL A 66 9.55 6.39 -6.35
CA VAL A 66 9.09 6.38 -4.96
C VAL A 66 7.74 5.66 -4.90
N GLN A 67 7.71 4.42 -4.38
CA GLN A 67 6.59 3.49 -4.53
C GLN A 67 5.62 3.49 -3.37
N ALA A 68 6.10 3.38 -2.15
CA ALA A 68 5.28 3.27 -0.95
C ALA A 68 5.90 3.97 0.25
N LEU A 69 5.06 4.27 1.23
CA LEU A 69 5.41 4.94 2.47
C LEU A 69 4.88 4.13 3.66
N ALA A 70 5.63 4.10 4.74
CA ALA A 70 5.16 3.60 6.02
C ALA A 70 5.65 4.50 7.15
N VAL A 71 4.85 4.65 8.20
CA VAL A 71 5.23 5.38 9.40
C VAL A 71 5.41 4.41 10.55
N TYR A 72 6.52 4.53 11.27
CA TYR A 72 6.79 3.81 12.50
C TYR A 72 7.32 4.79 13.54
N GLU A 73 6.55 5.00 14.62
CA GLU A 73 6.84 6.02 15.64
C GLU A 73 7.07 7.41 15.00
N ASN A 74 8.28 7.96 15.14
CA ASN A 74 8.70 9.23 14.53
C ASN A 74 9.54 9.04 13.27
N LYS A 75 9.41 7.91 12.58
CA LYS A 75 10.13 7.59 11.35
C LYS A 75 9.18 7.50 10.17
N LEU A 76 9.59 8.08 9.05
CA LEU A 76 8.99 7.83 7.74
C LEU A 76 9.92 6.89 6.96
N ILE A 77 9.38 5.77 6.52
CA ILE A 77 10.08 4.79 5.71
C ILE A 77 9.55 4.88 4.29
N VAL A 78 10.43 5.01 3.33
CA VAL A 78 10.12 5.23 1.92
C VAL A 78 10.72 4.10 1.10
N SER A 79 9.93 3.40 0.29
CA SER A 79 10.45 2.49 -0.71
C SER A 79 10.79 3.23 -2.00
N VAL A 80 12.02 3.08 -2.48
CA VAL A 80 12.49 3.64 -3.75
C VAL A 80 12.80 2.49 -4.69
N ASN A 81 11.80 2.12 -5.45
CA ASN A 81 11.67 0.85 -6.15
C ASN A 81 12.86 0.55 -7.09
N ASN A 82 12.98 1.33 -8.16
CA ASN A 82 14.05 1.15 -9.15
C ASN A 82 15.45 1.48 -8.63
N SER A 83 15.54 2.23 -7.54
CA SER A 83 16.80 2.50 -6.84
C SER A 83 17.20 1.40 -5.86
N GLN A 84 16.38 0.36 -5.70
CA GLN A 84 16.67 -0.83 -4.90
C GLN A 84 17.07 -0.50 -3.45
N LYS A 85 16.33 0.42 -2.83
CA LYS A 85 16.59 0.87 -1.47
C LYS A 85 15.33 1.26 -0.73
N LEU A 86 15.42 1.24 0.59
CA LEU A 86 14.55 1.98 1.48
C LEU A 86 15.28 3.22 1.98
N ILE A 87 14.54 4.28 2.30
CA ILE A 87 15.09 5.47 2.97
C ILE A 87 14.26 5.68 4.24
N VAL A 88 14.95 5.81 5.37
CA VAL A 88 14.34 6.11 6.67
C VAL A 88 14.66 7.54 7.05
N PHE A 89 13.64 8.32 7.34
CA PHE A 89 13.74 9.71 7.80
C PHE A 89 13.26 9.83 9.24
N ASP A 90 13.78 10.81 9.97
CA ASP A 90 13.16 11.32 11.19
C ASP A 90 12.01 12.26 10.80
N ILE A 91 10.83 12.05 11.38
CA ILE A 91 9.71 13.00 11.30
C ILE A 91 9.91 14.04 12.41
N THR A 92 9.91 15.31 12.03
CA THR A 92 10.08 16.45 12.94
C THR A 92 8.93 17.46 12.77
N GLU A 93 8.87 18.46 13.62
CA GLU A 93 7.91 19.58 13.46
C GLU A 93 8.08 20.33 12.14
N SER A 94 9.30 20.33 11.58
CA SER A 94 9.62 21.01 10.32
C SER A 94 9.60 20.09 9.09
N GLY A 95 9.09 18.86 9.21
CA GLY A 95 9.07 17.86 8.15
C GLY A 95 10.06 16.73 8.40
N ILE A 96 10.57 16.13 7.33
CA ILE A 96 11.51 15.00 7.41
C ILE A 96 12.97 15.46 7.42
N SER A 97 13.82 14.69 8.08
CA SER A 97 15.27 14.97 8.21
C SER A 97 16.07 13.66 8.37
N ASN A 98 17.39 13.76 8.42
CA ASN A 98 18.32 12.66 8.76
C ASN A 98 18.11 11.39 7.94
N ALA A 99 18.15 11.50 6.61
CA ALA A 99 17.97 10.36 5.71
C ALA A 99 19.02 9.25 5.96
N GLN A 100 18.54 8.03 6.18
CA GLN A 100 19.35 6.81 6.23
C GLN A 100 18.90 5.89 5.10
N GLU A 101 19.83 5.50 4.22
CA GLU A 101 19.56 4.53 3.16
C GLU A 101 19.82 3.09 3.64
N ILE A 102 18.92 2.18 3.23
CA ILE A 102 19.01 0.75 3.48
C ILE A 102 18.91 0.05 2.13
N LEU A 103 19.96 -0.65 1.73
CA LEU A 103 19.93 -1.42 0.48
C LEU A 103 19.08 -2.68 0.64
N THR A 104 18.34 -3.03 -0.41
CA THR A 104 17.40 -4.16 -0.42
C THR A 104 17.97 -5.41 -1.11
N ASP A 105 19.29 -5.64 -0.98
CA ASP A 105 20.02 -6.76 -1.60
C ASP A 105 19.87 -6.85 -3.13
N GLY A 106 19.77 -5.68 -3.78
CA GLY A 106 19.61 -5.58 -5.23
C GLY A 106 18.18 -5.87 -5.71
N MET A 107 17.20 -5.97 -4.81
CA MET A 107 15.79 -6.20 -5.15
C MET A 107 15.00 -4.89 -5.15
N SER A 108 14.00 -4.81 -6.01
CA SER A 108 13.09 -3.65 -6.12
C SER A 108 11.98 -3.72 -5.07
N PRO A 109 12.02 -2.87 -3.99
CA PRO A 109 11.00 -2.90 -2.95
C PRO A 109 9.67 -2.32 -3.46
N ARG A 110 8.56 -2.93 -3.02
CA ARG A 110 7.20 -2.57 -3.40
C ARG A 110 6.44 -2.00 -2.21
N GLU A 111 5.29 -2.56 -1.91
CA GLU A 111 4.44 -2.18 -0.78
C GLU A 111 5.15 -2.38 0.57
N LEU A 112 4.83 -1.53 1.54
CA LEU A 112 5.37 -1.55 2.90
C LEU A 112 4.25 -1.75 3.91
N ILE A 113 4.45 -2.61 4.90
CA ILE A 113 3.55 -2.73 6.04
C ILE A 113 4.33 -2.90 7.34
N VAL A 114 3.99 -2.10 8.34
CA VAL A 114 4.58 -2.19 9.68
C VAL A 114 3.68 -3.08 10.54
N ILE A 115 4.27 -4.08 11.18
CA ILE A 115 3.62 -4.94 12.15
C ILE A 115 4.54 -5.03 13.36
N ASP A 116 4.11 -4.51 14.50
CA ASP A 116 4.90 -4.36 15.71
C ASP A 116 6.21 -3.58 15.43
N ASP A 117 7.36 -4.18 15.70
CA ASP A 117 8.72 -3.64 15.50
C ASP A 117 9.35 -4.07 14.16
N LYS A 118 8.56 -4.54 13.21
CA LYS A 118 9.02 -5.06 11.93
C LYS A 118 8.36 -4.39 10.75
N LEU A 119 9.16 -4.14 9.71
CA LEU A 119 8.68 -3.77 8.39
C LEU A 119 8.70 -4.99 7.48
N TYR A 120 7.55 -5.32 6.94
CA TYR A 120 7.42 -6.29 5.85
C TYR A 120 7.33 -5.54 4.53
N PHE A 121 8.04 -6.00 3.52
CA PHE A 121 7.93 -5.42 2.18
C PHE A 121 8.08 -6.47 1.09
N GLY A 122 7.23 -6.35 0.07
CA GLY A 122 7.34 -7.11 -1.17
C GLY A 122 8.56 -6.65 -1.95
N ALA A 123 9.24 -7.55 -2.64
CA ALA A 123 10.41 -7.23 -3.45
C ALA A 123 10.45 -8.08 -4.72
N TRP A 124 10.73 -7.43 -5.86
CA TRP A 124 10.88 -8.07 -7.17
C TRP A 124 12.35 -8.12 -7.58
N ASP A 125 12.68 -9.06 -8.46
CA ASP A 125 13.91 -8.99 -9.21
C ASP A 125 13.89 -7.74 -10.09
N PRO A 126 14.93 -6.89 -10.09
CA PRO A 126 14.96 -5.69 -10.91
C PRO A 126 15.15 -5.96 -12.41
N ASP A 127 15.54 -7.18 -12.80
CA ASP A 127 15.72 -7.52 -14.23
C ASP A 127 14.34 -7.65 -14.91
N TYR A 128 14.08 -6.72 -15.81
CA TYR A 128 12.85 -6.67 -16.60
C TYR A 128 12.52 -7.98 -17.33
N ASN A 129 13.52 -8.78 -17.66
CA ASN A 129 13.32 -10.06 -18.38
C ASN A 129 12.92 -11.22 -17.48
N VAL A 130 13.08 -11.08 -16.16
CA VAL A 130 12.90 -12.20 -15.22
C VAL A 130 11.83 -11.97 -14.17
N TYR A 131 11.56 -10.74 -13.73
CA TYR A 131 10.63 -10.48 -12.64
C TYR A 131 9.19 -10.99 -12.88
N GLN A 132 8.78 -11.12 -14.15
CA GLN A 132 7.47 -11.67 -14.53
C GLN A 132 7.42 -13.20 -14.56
N THR A 133 8.52 -13.86 -14.38
CA THR A 133 8.63 -15.33 -14.52
C THR A 133 9.31 -16.01 -13.33
N THR A 134 9.85 -15.21 -12.41
CA THR A 134 10.49 -15.70 -11.20
C THR A 134 9.69 -15.30 -9.97
N PRO A 135 9.63 -16.16 -8.95
CA PRO A 135 9.06 -15.78 -7.66
C PRO A 135 9.73 -14.54 -7.10
N GLY A 136 8.94 -13.68 -6.48
CA GLY A 136 9.43 -12.55 -5.70
C GLY A 136 9.63 -12.93 -4.24
N PHE A 137 9.94 -11.94 -3.44
CA PHE A 137 10.25 -12.13 -2.02
C PHE A 137 9.40 -11.23 -1.15
N LEU A 138 9.09 -11.72 0.04
CA LEU A 138 8.70 -10.89 1.17
C LEU A 138 9.90 -10.79 2.10
N LYS A 139 10.40 -9.58 2.29
CA LYS A 139 11.52 -9.30 3.20
C LYS A 139 11.00 -8.72 4.51
N VAL A 140 11.69 -9.07 5.60
CA VAL A 140 11.38 -8.60 6.96
C VAL A 140 12.57 -7.82 7.47
N LEU A 141 12.35 -6.55 7.75
CA LEU A 141 13.36 -5.65 8.31
C LEU A 141 12.99 -5.35 9.77
N ASN A 142 13.95 -5.48 10.65
CA ASN A 142 13.82 -5.08 12.04
C ASN A 142 13.93 -3.56 12.16
N LEU A 143 12.95 -2.91 12.79
CA LEU A 143 12.87 -1.45 12.89
C LEU A 143 13.67 -0.84 14.03
N GLU A 144 14.25 -1.67 14.92
CA GLU A 144 15.16 -1.19 15.98
C GLU A 144 16.59 -0.98 15.45
N ASN A 145 17.06 -1.89 14.56
CA ASN A 145 18.44 -1.86 14.05
C ASN A 145 18.55 -1.64 12.54
N PHE A 146 17.43 -1.66 11.83
CA PHE A 146 17.33 -1.51 10.37
C PHE A 146 18.09 -2.58 9.57
N GLU A 147 18.11 -3.82 10.06
CA GLU A 147 18.68 -4.96 9.38
C GLU A 147 17.60 -5.89 8.83
N ILE A 148 17.81 -6.43 7.61
CA ILE A 148 16.93 -7.47 7.04
C ILE A 148 17.22 -8.77 7.78
N GLU A 149 16.22 -9.27 8.53
CA GLU A 149 16.35 -10.46 9.38
C GLU A 149 15.78 -11.73 8.75
N SER A 150 14.89 -11.58 7.76
CA SER A 150 14.25 -12.72 7.08
C SER A 150 13.88 -12.41 5.65
N THR A 151 13.87 -13.45 4.83
CA THR A 151 13.38 -13.43 3.45
C THR A 151 12.52 -14.66 3.24
N ILE A 152 11.31 -14.47 2.71
CA ILE A 152 10.31 -15.52 2.47
C ILE A 152 10.04 -15.53 0.97
N ASP A 153 10.21 -16.68 0.32
CA ASP A 153 9.84 -16.85 -1.09
C ASP A 153 8.29 -16.79 -1.19
N VAL A 154 7.77 -15.91 -2.05
CA VAL A 154 6.33 -15.77 -2.34
C VAL A 154 6.06 -16.00 -3.82
N GLY A 155 4.87 -15.68 -4.32
CA GLY A 155 4.59 -15.83 -5.75
C GLY A 155 5.22 -14.73 -6.61
N ILE A 156 4.86 -14.72 -7.89
CA ILE A 156 5.41 -13.80 -8.89
C ILE A 156 4.84 -12.39 -8.67
N MET A 157 5.73 -11.40 -8.63
CA MET A 157 5.38 -9.97 -8.51
C MET A 157 4.52 -9.68 -7.26
N PRO A 158 5.03 -9.89 -6.02
CA PRO A 158 4.31 -9.51 -4.82
C PRO A 158 4.02 -8.01 -4.79
N GLU A 159 2.74 -7.64 -4.64
CA GLU A 159 2.24 -6.25 -4.62
C GLU A 159 1.60 -5.93 -3.28
N GLY A 160 0.28 -5.73 -3.26
CA GLY A 160 -0.43 -5.32 -2.06
C GLY A 160 -0.38 -6.36 -0.94
N MET A 161 -0.39 -5.84 0.28
CA MET A 161 -0.33 -6.64 1.49
C MET A 161 -1.45 -6.25 2.45
N LEU A 162 -1.91 -7.19 3.25
CA LEU A 162 -2.91 -6.98 4.30
C LEU A 162 -2.56 -7.78 5.54
N TYR A 163 -2.36 -7.11 6.68
CA TYR A 163 -2.29 -7.79 7.97
C TYR A 163 -3.69 -7.96 8.54
N ASN A 164 -4.10 -9.19 8.73
CA ASN A 164 -5.40 -9.52 9.28
C ASN A 164 -5.35 -10.81 10.11
N SER A 165 -5.83 -10.73 11.35
CA SER A 165 -5.98 -11.91 12.25
C SER A 165 -4.69 -12.72 12.44
N ASN A 166 -3.57 -12.04 12.68
CA ASN A 166 -2.21 -12.58 12.88
C ASN A 166 -1.57 -13.21 11.62
N TYR A 167 -2.18 -13.01 10.47
CA TYR A 167 -1.60 -13.42 9.19
C TYR A 167 -1.33 -12.21 8.30
N LEU A 168 -0.25 -12.27 7.57
CA LEU A 168 0.03 -11.34 6.49
C LEU A 168 -0.38 -12.00 5.16
N TRP A 169 -1.26 -11.32 4.44
CA TRP A 169 -1.72 -11.73 3.13
C TRP A 169 -0.96 -10.95 2.07
N VAL A 170 -0.42 -11.63 1.05
CA VAL A 170 0.40 -11.02 -0.01
C VAL A 170 -0.19 -11.36 -1.36
N ALA A 171 -0.55 -10.35 -2.14
CA ALA A 171 -1.03 -10.52 -3.51
C ALA A 171 0.14 -10.75 -4.47
N ASN A 172 0.08 -11.81 -5.26
CA ASN A 172 1.08 -12.12 -6.28
C ASN A 172 0.55 -11.68 -7.65
N SER A 173 0.84 -10.45 -8.05
CA SER A 173 0.19 -9.81 -9.20
C SER A 173 0.59 -10.40 -10.55
N GLY A 174 1.71 -11.10 -10.63
CA GLY A 174 2.16 -11.81 -11.83
C GLY A 174 1.51 -13.18 -12.05
N GLU A 175 0.65 -13.61 -11.14
CA GLU A 175 -0.09 -14.87 -11.21
C GLU A 175 -1.51 -14.70 -10.68
N SER A 176 -2.12 -15.75 -10.15
CA SER A 176 -3.53 -15.75 -9.71
C SER A 176 -3.69 -16.01 -8.22
N THR A 177 -2.63 -15.91 -7.45
CA THR A 177 -2.61 -16.36 -6.06
C THR A 177 -2.42 -15.23 -5.05
N VAL A 178 -2.85 -15.50 -3.81
CA VAL A 178 -2.52 -14.75 -2.61
C VAL A 178 -1.88 -15.72 -1.62
N ASN A 179 -0.72 -15.35 -1.06
CA ASN A 179 -0.10 -16.10 0.02
C ASN A 179 -0.59 -15.61 1.38
N LYS A 180 -0.94 -16.55 2.25
CA LYS A 180 -1.22 -16.31 3.67
C LYS A 180 -0.01 -16.75 4.49
N ILE A 181 0.57 -15.83 5.24
CA ILE A 181 1.84 -16.00 5.93
C ILE A 181 1.61 -15.84 7.43
N ASP A 182 2.08 -16.79 8.20
CA ASP A 182 2.16 -16.69 9.65
C ASP A 182 3.37 -15.82 10.01
N ILE A 183 3.13 -14.67 10.65
CA ILE A 183 4.17 -13.68 10.99
C ILE A 183 5.08 -14.13 12.15
N TYR A 184 4.66 -15.09 12.96
CA TYR A 184 5.48 -15.62 14.05
C TYR A 184 6.51 -16.63 13.58
N THR A 185 6.16 -17.40 12.54
CA THR A 185 7.04 -18.42 11.96
C THR A 185 7.70 -17.97 10.67
N ASN A 186 7.30 -16.81 10.11
CA ASN A 186 7.73 -16.30 8.82
C ASN A 186 7.59 -17.35 7.71
N SER A 187 6.44 -18.03 7.67
CA SER A 187 6.20 -19.11 6.70
C SER A 187 4.83 -19.02 6.06
N ILE A 188 4.75 -19.40 4.78
CA ILE A 188 3.48 -19.53 4.06
C ILE A 188 2.72 -20.72 4.68
N VAL A 189 1.50 -20.45 5.16
CA VAL A 189 0.59 -21.48 5.68
C VAL A 189 -0.49 -21.88 4.69
N GLU A 190 -0.75 -21.00 3.72
CA GLU A 190 -1.76 -21.25 2.67
C GLU A 190 -1.44 -20.43 1.42
N THR A 191 -1.73 -20.98 0.24
CA THR A 191 -1.75 -20.28 -1.04
C THR A 191 -3.15 -20.39 -1.61
N VAL A 192 -3.81 -19.25 -1.79
CA VAL A 192 -5.22 -19.17 -2.19
C VAL A 192 -5.32 -18.70 -3.63
N GLU A 193 -6.02 -19.47 -4.48
CA GLU A 193 -6.32 -19.10 -5.86
C GLU A 193 -7.46 -18.08 -5.88
N VAL A 194 -7.20 -16.86 -6.38
CA VAL A 194 -8.14 -15.74 -6.37
C VAL A 194 -8.44 -15.18 -7.76
N GLY A 195 -7.87 -15.78 -8.80
CA GLY A 195 -7.94 -15.32 -10.19
C GLY A 195 -6.85 -14.30 -10.52
N SER A 196 -6.60 -14.15 -11.82
CA SER A 196 -5.44 -13.44 -12.38
C SER A 196 -5.26 -12.03 -11.86
N GLY A 197 -4.02 -11.66 -11.58
CA GLY A 197 -3.55 -10.30 -11.32
C GLY A 197 -4.09 -9.66 -10.03
N PRO A 198 -4.03 -10.31 -8.86
CA PRO A 198 -4.37 -9.65 -7.60
C PRO A 198 -3.40 -8.50 -7.33
N GLN A 199 -3.93 -7.33 -6.92
CA GLN A 199 -3.13 -6.11 -6.74
C GLN A 199 -3.12 -5.66 -5.28
N ASN A 200 -4.27 -5.36 -4.73
CA ASN A 200 -4.42 -4.80 -3.40
C ASN A 200 -5.53 -5.53 -2.64
N LEU A 201 -5.42 -5.55 -1.31
CA LEU A 201 -6.33 -6.27 -0.42
C LEU A 201 -6.85 -5.37 0.68
N VAL A 202 -8.11 -5.60 1.09
CA VAL A 202 -8.69 -4.98 2.28
C VAL A 202 -9.59 -5.98 3.01
N SER A 203 -9.65 -5.88 4.33
CA SER A 203 -10.63 -6.63 5.13
C SER A 203 -11.88 -5.79 5.39
N SER A 204 -13.04 -6.44 5.32
CA SER A 204 -14.31 -5.87 5.73
C SER A 204 -15.25 -6.97 6.19
N ASN A 205 -15.89 -6.80 7.36
CA ASN A 205 -16.86 -7.75 7.93
C ASN A 205 -16.37 -9.21 8.02
N GLY A 206 -15.07 -9.43 8.21
CA GLY A 206 -14.47 -10.76 8.30
C GLY A 206 -14.08 -11.39 6.97
N ASP A 207 -14.43 -10.77 5.85
CA ASP A 207 -14.03 -11.17 4.51
C ASP A 207 -12.80 -10.36 4.05
N ILE A 208 -12.04 -10.90 3.09
CA ILE A 208 -10.94 -10.21 2.41
C ILE A 208 -11.36 -9.94 0.97
N PHE A 209 -11.32 -8.68 0.58
CA PHE A 209 -11.61 -8.21 -0.77
C PHE A 209 -10.32 -7.87 -1.49
N ILE A 210 -10.25 -8.25 -2.77
CA ILE A 210 -9.04 -8.16 -3.57
C ILE A 210 -9.36 -7.47 -4.89
N SER A 211 -8.61 -6.43 -5.22
CA SER A 211 -8.64 -5.83 -6.54
C SER A 211 -7.77 -6.63 -7.49
N ARG A 212 -8.19 -6.80 -8.73
CA ARG A 212 -7.44 -7.53 -9.75
C ARG A 212 -7.28 -6.69 -11.02
N ARG A 213 -6.08 -6.79 -11.62
CA ARG A 213 -5.73 -6.16 -12.90
C ARG A 213 -4.77 -7.10 -13.63
N PHE A 214 -5.10 -7.47 -14.85
CA PHE A 214 -4.31 -8.41 -15.64
C PHE A 214 -4.48 -8.17 -17.13
N TYR A 215 -3.63 -8.79 -17.92
CA TYR A 215 -3.65 -8.72 -19.38
C TYR A 215 -3.91 -10.10 -19.95
N ASP A 216 -4.67 -10.16 -21.06
CA ASP A 216 -4.83 -11.40 -21.82
C ASP A 216 -3.63 -11.66 -22.75
N GLU A 217 -3.69 -12.74 -23.51
CA GLU A 217 -2.65 -13.13 -24.49
C GLU A 217 -2.44 -12.10 -25.61
N ASN A 218 -3.39 -11.19 -25.82
CA ASN A 218 -3.33 -10.12 -26.81
C ASN A 218 -2.95 -8.76 -26.19
N TRP A 219 -2.53 -8.77 -24.92
CA TRP A 219 -2.23 -7.56 -24.12
C TRP A 219 -3.43 -6.63 -23.92
N ALA A 220 -4.65 -7.15 -24.03
CA ALA A 220 -5.83 -6.42 -23.62
C ALA A 220 -5.95 -6.41 -22.09
N GLU A 221 -6.14 -5.23 -21.53
CA GLU A 221 -6.25 -5.03 -20.09
C GLU A 221 -7.65 -5.42 -19.59
N PHE A 222 -7.68 -6.17 -18.51
CA PHE A 222 -8.88 -6.54 -17.79
C PHE A 222 -8.77 -6.23 -16.31
N HIS A 223 -9.91 -5.97 -15.71
CA HIS A 223 -10.07 -5.73 -14.28
C HIS A 223 -11.07 -6.72 -13.68
N GLY A 224 -10.97 -6.94 -12.39
CA GLY A 224 -11.89 -7.79 -11.66
C GLY A 224 -11.79 -7.56 -10.17
N SER A 225 -12.60 -8.23 -9.41
CA SER A 225 -12.54 -8.29 -7.95
C SER A 225 -12.70 -9.72 -7.48
N SER A 226 -12.10 -10.01 -6.33
CA SER A 226 -12.26 -11.29 -5.65
C SER A 226 -12.57 -11.09 -4.18
N LYS A 227 -13.18 -12.08 -3.58
CA LYS A 227 -13.50 -12.11 -2.15
C LYS A 227 -13.16 -13.49 -1.58
N ILE A 228 -12.46 -13.50 -0.47
CA ILE A 228 -12.24 -14.68 0.38
C ILE A 228 -13.16 -14.55 1.59
N SER A 229 -14.05 -15.53 1.78
CA SER A 229 -14.98 -15.63 2.91
C SER A 229 -14.85 -17.01 3.55
N GLY A 230 -14.15 -17.10 4.67
CA GLY A 230 -13.71 -18.40 5.20
C GLY A 230 -12.90 -19.17 4.17
N ASP A 231 -13.32 -20.40 3.84
CA ASP A 231 -12.67 -21.27 2.85
C ASP A 231 -13.22 -21.06 1.41
N GLN A 232 -14.12 -20.09 1.21
CA GLN A 232 -14.75 -19.87 -0.08
C GLN A 232 -14.13 -18.66 -0.79
N VAL A 233 -13.85 -18.82 -2.08
CA VAL A 233 -13.38 -17.75 -2.96
C VAL A 233 -14.42 -17.47 -4.02
N THR A 234 -14.80 -16.21 -4.15
CA THR A 234 -15.64 -15.70 -5.25
C THR A 234 -14.82 -14.72 -6.07
N SER A 235 -14.86 -14.85 -7.39
CA SER A 235 -14.11 -13.97 -8.29
C SER A 235 -14.95 -13.59 -9.49
N ILE A 236 -14.91 -12.32 -9.87
CA ILE A 236 -15.51 -11.83 -11.12
C ILE A 236 -14.48 -11.08 -11.95
N THR A 237 -14.66 -11.12 -13.26
CA THR A 237 -13.94 -10.27 -14.20
C THR A 237 -14.95 -9.32 -14.84
N TYR A 238 -14.65 -8.03 -14.83
CA TYR A 238 -15.50 -7.02 -15.45
C TYR A 238 -15.43 -7.11 -16.98
N SER A 239 -16.46 -6.58 -17.65
CA SER A 239 -16.47 -6.53 -19.12
C SER A 239 -15.31 -5.69 -19.65
N SER A 240 -14.88 -5.99 -20.86
CA SER A 240 -13.85 -5.23 -21.58
C SER A 240 -14.22 -3.75 -21.63
N GLY A 241 -13.23 -2.88 -21.37
CA GLY A 241 -13.40 -1.44 -21.35
C GLY A 241 -13.79 -0.83 -19.99
N VAL A 242 -14.04 -1.65 -18.98
CA VAL A 242 -14.18 -1.17 -17.60
C VAL A 242 -12.78 -0.77 -17.09
N ILE A 243 -12.61 0.49 -16.73
CA ILE A 243 -11.34 1.06 -16.29
C ILE A 243 -11.33 1.17 -14.76
N CYS A 244 -10.49 0.39 -14.12
CA CYS A 244 -10.26 0.44 -12.69
C CYS A 244 -8.78 0.73 -12.40
N GLY A 245 -8.50 1.39 -11.27
CA GLY A 245 -7.15 1.41 -10.71
C GLY A 245 -6.85 0.12 -9.92
N GLY A 246 -5.68 0.05 -9.30
CA GLY A 246 -5.26 -1.09 -8.45
C GLY A 246 -5.88 -1.10 -7.06
N SER A 247 -6.44 0.01 -6.60
CA SER A 247 -6.79 0.19 -5.19
C SER A 247 -8.18 -0.35 -4.81
N VAL A 248 -8.27 -0.88 -3.61
CA VAL A 248 -9.51 -1.25 -2.90
C VAL A 248 -9.39 -0.75 -1.45
N LEU A 249 -10.48 -0.24 -0.88
CA LEU A 249 -10.52 0.24 0.49
C LEU A 249 -11.85 -0.13 1.17
N SER A 250 -11.85 -0.16 2.50
CA SER A 250 -13.06 -0.34 3.31
C SER A 250 -13.30 0.90 4.16
N PHE A 251 -14.53 1.42 4.13
CA PHE A 251 -14.94 2.54 4.95
C PHE A 251 -16.39 2.36 5.42
N ASN A 252 -16.62 2.40 6.72
CA ASN A 252 -17.94 2.20 7.34
C ASN A 252 -18.61 0.91 6.84
N ASP A 253 -17.88 -0.21 6.87
CA ASP A 253 -18.31 -1.54 6.42
C ASP A 253 -18.66 -1.65 4.92
N GLN A 254 -18.46 -0.60 4.16
CA GLN A 254 -18.61 -0.61 2.70
C GLN A 254 -17.23 -0.71 2.05
N VAL A 255 -17.08 -1.65 1.15
CA VAL A 255 -15.88 -1.78 0.32
C VAL A 255 -16.04 -0.93 -0.93
N TYR A 256 -15.01 -0.18 -1.26
CA TYR A 256 -14.91 0.65 -2.46
C TYR A 256 -13.73 0.20 -3.31
N ARG A 257 -13.86 0.33 -4.61
CA ARG A 257 -12.79 0.09 -5.56
C ARG A 257 -12.54 1.34 -6.40
N SER A 258 -11.28 1.59 -6.72
CA SER A 258 -10.94 2.60 -7.74
C SER A 258 -11.62 2.27 -9.07
N PHE A 259 -12.33 3.25 -9.64
CA PHE A 259 -13.13 3.10 -10.85
C PHE A 259 -13.27 4.44 -11.58
N ASP A 260 -12.92 4.47 -12.86
CA ASP A 260 -13.11 5.59 -13.79
C ASP A 260 -12.77 6.96 -13.19
N GLY A 261 -11.56 7.10 -12.66
CA GLY A 261 -11.06 8.35 -12.05
C GLY A 261 -11.65 8.69 -10.68
N GLY A 262 -12.34 7.77 -10.03
CA GLY A 262 -12.88 7.90 -8.68
C GLY A 262 -12.88 6.57 -7.94
N ILE A 263 -13.79 6.41 -6.98
CA ILE A 263 -14.05 5.15 -6.29
C ILE A 263 -15.53 4.81 -6.41
N ALA A 264 -15.85 3.54 -6.59
CA ALA A 264 -17.22 3.04 -6.61
C ALA A 264 -17.42 1.94 -5.55
N PRO A 265 -18.59 1.89 -4.87
CA PRO A 265 -18.90 0.81 -3.94
C PRO A 265 -18.92 -0.55 -4.66
N LEU A 266 -18.34 -1.56 -4.04
CA LEU A 266 -18.55 -2.97 -4.43
C LEU A 266 -19.85 -3.48 -3.81
N GLN A 267 -20.65 -4.18 -4.62
CA GLN A 267 -21.84 -4.90 -4.17
C GLN A 267 -21.44 -6.27 -3.61
N GLU A 268 -22.39 -6.98 -3.01
CA GLU A 268 -22.15 -8.33 -2.44
C GLU A 268 -21.68 -9.34 -3.49
N ASP A 269 -22.12 -9.19 -4.73
CA ASP A 269 -21.73 -10.01 -5.88
C ASP A 269 -20.44 -9.53 -6.57
N LEU A 270 -19.72 -8.60 -5.96
CA LEU A 270 -18.50 -7.95 -6.43
C LEU A 270 -18.67 -7.03 -7.65
N ASN A 271 -19.89 -6.82 -8.16
CA ASN A 271 -20.14 -5.83 -9.17
C ASN A 271 -19.97 -4.40 -8.62
N LEU A 272 -19.55 -3.48 -9.48
CA LEU A 272 -19.43 -2.07 -9.15
C LEU A 272 -20.80 -1.39 -9.14
N ASN A 273 -21.08 -0.61 -8.12
CA ASN A 273 -22.20 0.34 -8.18
C ASN A 273 -21.73 1.65 -8.85
N GLU A 274 -21.65 1.63 -10.18
CA GLU A 274 -21.12 2.73 -10.98
C GLU A 274 -21.90 4.04 -10.77
N SER A 275 -23.22 3.95 -10.52
CA SER A 275 -24.06 5.12 -10.29
C SER A 275 -23.75 5.84 -8.96
N ALA A 276 -23.14 5.17 -8.03
CA ALA A 276 -22.71 5.70 -6.73
C ALA A 276 -21.21 6.06 -6.70
N ARG A 277 -20.57 6.23 -7.84
CA ARG A 277 -19.17 6.63 -7.93
C ARG A 277 -18.93 7.98 -7.24
N ILE A 278 -17.87 8.03 -6.42
CA ILE A 278 -17.43 9.24 -5.72
C ILE A 278 -16.14 9.74 -6.38
N GLY A 279 -16.11 11.03 -6.68
CA GLY A 279 -14.97 11.66 -7.33
C GLY A 279 -14.97 11.47 -8.86
N SER A 280 -14.21 12.31 -9.54
CA SER A 280 -13.94 12.20 -10.97
C SER A 280 -12.61 12.88 -11.28
N TYR A 281 -11.61 12.11 -11.63
CA TYR A 281 -10.32 12.60 -12.07
C TYR A 281 -10.19 12.37 -13.58
N ASN A 282 -10.05 13.45 -14.33
CA ASN A 282 -10.15 13.39 -15.80
C ASN A 282 -8.83 13.03 -16.50
N GLN A 283 -7.75 12.81 -15.75
CA GLN A 283 -6.42 12.60 -16.34
C GLN A 283 -5.84 11.20 -16.11
N GLY A 284 -6.64 10.27 -15.64
CA GLY A 284 -6.19 8.90 -15.44
C GLY A 284 -6.94 8.16 -14.35
N ASN A 285 -6.46 6.98 -14.00
CA ASN A 285 -7.00 6.16 -12.93
C ASN A 285 -6.52 6.67 -11.57
N VAL A 286 -7.36 6.50 -10.55
CA VAL A 286 -6.93 6.64 -9.16
C VAL A 286 -6.01 5.45 -8.85
N TYR A 287 -4.74 5.73 -8.63
CA TYR A 287 -3.72 4.72 -8.39
C TYR A 287 -3.84 4.14 -6.98
N HIS A 288 -3.91 5.01 -5.99
CA HIS A 288 -4.03 4.65 -4.58
C HIS A 288 -5.10 5.50 -3.89
N VAL A 289 -5.83 4.90 -2.94
CA VAL A 289 -6.82 5.57 -2.07
C VAL A 289 -6.61 5.08 -0.65
N GLU A 290 -6.50 6.02 0.27
CA GLU A 290 -6.37 5.75 1.69
C GLU A 290 -7.29 6.66 2.50
N ILE A 291 -7.65 6.22 3.69
CA ILE A 291 -8.41 7.00 4.66
C ILE A 291 -7.41 7.56 5.67
N ILE A 292 -7.36 8.87 5.79
CA ILE A 292 -6.50 9.60 6.74
C ILE A 292 -7.32 10.29 7.82
#